data_cecf508c9800cf486077381c8f856468
#
_entry.id   cecf508c9800cf486077381c8f856468
#
_cell.length_a   1.000
_cell.length_b   1.000
_cell.length_c   1.000
_cell.angle_alpha   90.00
_cell.angle_beta   90.00
_cell.angle_gamma   90.00
#
_symmetry.space_group_name_H-M   'P 1'
#
loop_
_entity.id
_entity.type
_entity.pdbx_description
1 polymer ?
#
loop_
_entity_poly.entity_id
_entity_poly.type
_entity_poly.pdbx_seq_one_letter_code
_entity_poly.pdbx_strand_id
1 'polypeptide(L)'
;MATGTPTPVVTLTAGATAPTTLTFTVGLADTEKAAYVCLEKADGTPVPTAEKILTDGTAIAQAGEITVDNLKDGTTYVIAVAASNKEVYSEVKSIEMATDKDLSGPAVFDRQVAGGYYGIPEGGRYGEYLVILADGEAVGADGVYATIGAGRTMSLNLYQFAPTNMNNIVLPDRTYKYATDKSISTFHPAKTYCMVNDGKGNITKVEFKAGTIAVTKSGSTFTVKATLTTTDDKEFTASYTGPITIEDKTAVKIEPLPDLENDVTNATFIRALAKYYNNDAGTANDCVVNLYDVQPTVNDDYDYLIGAGHMVSLYPVSYTHLR
;
A
#
# COMPACT_ATOMS: atom_id res chain seq x y z
N MET A 1 -27.95 -47.67 37.09
CA MET A 1 -27.49 -47.42 35.70
C MET A 1 -26.17 -46.73 35.84
N ALA A 2 -25.08 -47.27 35.30
CA ALA A 2 -23.81 -46.58 35.27
C ALA A 2 -23.93 -45.44 34.26
N THR A 3 -23.88 -44.19 34.70
CA THR A 3 -23.82 -43.04 33.82
C THR A 3 -22.43 -43.09 33.16
N GLY A 4 -22.41 -43.20 31.82
CA GLY A 4 -21.15 -43.16 31.09
C GLY A 4 -20.38 -41.87 31.36
N THR A 5 -19.04 -41.89 31.22
CA THR A 5 -18.21 -40.68 31.36
C THR A 5 -18.69 -39.63 30.33
N PRO A 6 -19.07 -38.43 30.74
CA PRO A 6 -19.48 -37.39 29.78
C PRO A 6 -18.34 -37.00 28.87
N THR A 7 -18.65 -36.72 27.62
CA THR A 7 -17.66 -36.22 26.61
C THR A 7 -17.31 -34.76 26.94
N PRO A 8 -16.03 -34.43 27.07
CA PRO A 8 -15.61 -33.05 27.34
C PRO A 8 -15.99 -32.14 26.18
N VAL A 9 -16.35 -30.90 26.50
CA VAL A 9 -16.67 -29.85 25.53
C VAL A 9 -15.66 -28.73 25.61
N VAL A 10 -15.09 -28.37 24.49
CA VAL A 10 -14.15 -27.25 24.34
C VAL A 10 -14.79 -26.18 23.45
N THR A 11 -14.77 -24.93 23.89
CA THR A 11 -15.02 -23.75 23.05
C THR A 11 -13.74 -22.94 22.93
N LEU A 12 -13.49 -22.33 21.78
CA LEU A 12 -12.27 -21.59 21.48
C LEU A 12 -12.65 -20.32 20.70
N THR A 13 -12.24 -19.15 21.21
CA THR A 13 -12.53 -17.86 20.61
C THR A 13 -11.25 -17.04 20.52
N ALA A 14 -11.03 -16.42 19.37
CA ALA A 14 -9.89 -15.50 19.15
C ALA A 14 -10.05 -14.25 20.04
N GLY A 15 -8.93 -13.77 20.59
CA GLY A 15 -8.83 -12.55 21.38
C GLY A 15 -7.91 -11.52 20.73
N ALA A 16 -7.16 -10.79 21.55
CA ALA A 16 -6.27 -9.72 21.11
C ALA A 16 -5.00 -10.25 20.45
N THR A 17 -4.42 -9.43 19.54
CA THR A 17 -3.15 -9.67 18.88
C THR A 17 -2.17 -8.53 19.15
N ALA A 18 -0.89 -8.85 19.25
CA ALA A 18 0.22 -7.89 19.31
C ALA A 18 1.43 -8.48 18.55
N PRO A 19 2.53 -7.76 18.36
CA PRO A 19 3.65 -8.25 17.54
C PRO A 19 4.26 -9.58 18.00
N THR A 20 4.26 -9.84 19.31
CA THR A 20 4.88 -11.06 19.87
C THR A 20 3.93 -11.89 20.72
N THR A 21 2.65 -11.55 20.74
CA THR A 21 1.66 -12.23 21.59
C THR A 21 0.34 -12.45 20.86
N LEU A 22 -0.32 -13.57 21.21
CA LEU A 22 -1.69 -13.86 20.81
C LEU A 22 -2.49 -14.20 22.06
N THR A 23 -3.72 -13.71 22.16
CA THR A 23 -4.64 -14.01 23.24
C THR A 23 -5.87 -14.73 22.70
N PHE A 24 -6.33 -15.76 23.38
CA PHE A 24 -7.55 -16.49 23.02
C PHE A 24 -8.29 -16.94 24.30
N THR A 25 -9.58 -17.16 24.17
CA THR A 25 -10.42 -17.61 25.29
C THR A 25 -10.83 -19.06 25.08
N VAL A 26 -10.66 -19.86 26.13
CA VAL A 26 -11.06 -21.28 26.18
C VAL A 26 -12.22 -21.45 27.17
N GLY A 27 -13.30 -22.07 26.75
CA GLY A 27 -14.35 -22.59 27.62
C GLY A 27 -14.23 -24.12 27.70
N LEU A 28 -14.41 -24.66 28.93
CA LEU A 28 -14.28 -26.07 29.23
C LEU A 28 -15.52 -26.55 30.02
N ALA A 29 -16.10 -27.68 29.62
CA ALA A 29 -17.15 -28.36 30.37
C ALA A 29 -16.87 -29.86 30.40
N ASP A 30 -17.21 -30.53 31.52
CA ASP A 30 -17.01 -31.95 31.75
C ASP A 30 -15.55 -32.42 31.54
N THR A 31 -14.59 -31.57 31.94
CA THR A 31 -13.15 -31.72 31.63
C THR A 31 -12.36 -32.05 32.88
N GLU A 32 -11.50 -33.09 32.81
CA GLU A 32 -10.48 -33.41 33.83
C GLU A 32 -9.12 -32.82 33.45
N LYS A 33 -8.77 -32.88 32.15
CA LYS A 33 -7.52 -32.33 31.61
C LYS A 33 -7.79 -31.57 30.32
N ALA A 34 -7.08 -30.49 30.12
CA ALA A 34 -7.07 -29.74 28.86
C ALA A 34 -5.67 -29.23 28.56
N ALA A 35 -5.36 -29.09 27.29
CA ALA A 35 -4.11 -28.53 26.82
C ALA A 35 -4.31 -27.81 25.47
N TYR A 36 -3.35 -26.95 25.13
CA TYR A 36 -3.29 -26.31 23.84
C TYR A 36 -1.90 -26.45 23.20
N VAL A 37 -1.86 -26.33 21.90
CA VAL A 37 -0.63 -26.10 21.12
C VAL A 37 -0.79 -24.83 20.31
N CYS A 38 0.31 -24.10 20.13
CA CYS A 38 0.41 -22.96 19.23
C CYS A 38 1.51 -23.27 18.20
N LEU A 39 1.14 -23.45 16.96
CA LEU A 39 2.02 -23.88 15.88
C LEU A 39 2.10 -22.80 14.82
N GLU A 40 3.32 -22.45 14.39
CA GLU A 40 3.51 -21.59 13.22
C GLU A 40 2.87 -22.28 12.00
N LYS A 41 1.98 -21.56 11.31
CA LYS A 41 1.28 -22.10 10.15
C LYS A 41 2.23 -22.18 8.97
N ALA A 42 2.46 -23.39 8.48
CA ALA A 42 3.09 -23.66 7.20
C ALA A 42 2.10 -24.43 6.31
N ASP A 43 2.31 -24.40 5.00
CA ASP A 43 1.49 -25.16 4.06
C ASP A 43 1.52 -26.65 4.39
N GLY A 44 0.32 -27.22 4.60
CA GLY A 44 0.17 -28.66 4.92
C GLY A 44 0.46 -29.05 6.35
N THR A 45 0.68 -28.12 7.30
CA THR A 45 0.83 -28.46 8.73
C THR A 45 -0.49 -29.01 9.28
N PRO A 46 -0.58 -30.29 9.66
CA PRO A 46 -1.81 -30.88 10.16
C PRO A 46 -2.07 -30.40 11.60
N VAL A 47 -3.33 -30.19 11.94
CA VAL A 47 -3.74 -30.03 13.35
C VAL A 47 -3.51 -31.34 14.09
N PRO A 48 -2.78 -31.35 15.23
CA PRO A 48 -2.51 -32.58 15.96
C PRO A 48 -3.80 -33.21 16.51
N THR A 49 -3.73 -34.53 16.78
CA THR A 49 -4.83 -35.24 17.45
C THR A 49 -5.02 -34.79 18.90
N ALA A 50 -6.20 -35.01 19.48
CA ALA A 50 -6.49 -34.65 20.88
C ALA A 50 -5.49 -35.28 21.84
N GLU A 51 -5.14 -36.54 21.65
CA GLU A 51 -4.16 -37.25 22.47
C GLU A 51 -2.79 -36.57 22.42
N LYS A 52 -2.32 -36.21 21.21
CA LYS A 52 -1.04 -35.53 21.03
C LYS A 52 -1.04 -34.14 21.66
N ILE A 53 -2.12 -33.36 21.55
CA ILE A 53 -2.25 -32.06 22.19
C ILE A 53 -2.17 -32.19 23.71
N LEU A 54 -2.85 -33.20 24.30
CA LEU A 54 -2.85 -33.43 25.74
C LEU A 54 -1.51 -33.96 26.28
N THR A 55 -0.71 -34.61 25.43
CA THR A 55 0.61 -35.14 25.80
C THR A 55 1.71 -34.11 25.67
N ASP A 56 1.74 -33.38 24.55
CA ASP A 56 2.85 -32.51 24.17
C ASP A 56 2.55 -31.01 24.35
N GLY A 57 1.29 -30.67 24.53
CA GLY A 57 0.83 -29.28 24.63
C GLY A 57 1.01 -28.66 26.01
N THR A 58 0.74 -27.37 26.06
CA THR A 58 0.72 -26.60 27.33
C THR A 58 -0.59 -26.84 28.05
N ALA A 59 -0.52 -27.29 29.32
CA ALA A 59 -1.69 -27.58 30.11
C ALA A 59 -2.53 -26.34 30.42
N ILE A 60 -3.84 -26.47 30.36
CA ILE A 60 -4.83 -25.46 30.72
C ILE A 60 -5.38 -25.81 32.07
N ALA A 61 -5.06 -24.99 33.07
CA ALA A 61 -5.51 -25.25 34.46
C ALA A 61 -7.00 -24.94 34.68
N GLN A 62 -7.53 -23.94 33.98
CA GLN A 62 -8.93 -23.51 34.06
C GLN A 62 -9.40 -22.83 32.77
N ALA A 63 -10.69 -22.81 32.54
CA ALA A 63 -11.28 -22.03 31.46
C ALA A 63 -11.01 -20.54 31.65
N GLY A 64 -10.84 -19.82 30.57
CA GLY A 64 -10.57 -18.39 30.57
C GLY A 64 -9.68 -17.93 29.44
N GLU A 65 -9.15 -16.72 29.57
CA GLU A 65 -8.24 -16.13 28.67
C GLU A 65 -6.82 -16.66 28.86
N ILE A 66 -6.15 -16.95 27.72
CA ILE A 66 -4.79 -17.47 27.67
C ILE A 66 -3.99 -16.57 26.73
N THR A 67 -2.81 -16.15 27.16
CA THR A 67 -1.85 -15.42 26.35
C THR A 67 -0.67 -16.32 26.01
N VAL A 68 -0.28 -16.32 24.74
CA VAL A 68 0.94 -16.97 24.22
C VAL A 68 1.93 -15.89 23.86
N ASP A 69 3.10 -15.92 24.48
CA ASP A 69 4.17 -14.95 24.32
C ASP A 69 5.32 -15.48 23.45
N ASN A 70 6.28 -14.59 23.12
CA ASN A 70 7.51 -14.89 22.37
C ASN A 70 7.25 -15.46 20.96
N LEU A 71 6.19 -15.00 20.35
CA LEU A 71 5.87 -15.32 18.97
C LEU A 71 6.64 -14.39 18.02
N LYS A 72 6.77 -14.81 16.76
CA LYS A 72 7.33 -13.98 15.67
C LYS A 72 6.24 -13.00 15.21
N ASP A 73 6.63 -11.76 14.91
CA ASP A 73 5.74 -10.75 14.37
C ASP A 73 5.25 -11.08 12.96
N GLY A 74 4.08 -10.57 12.61
CA GLY A 74 3.50 -10.73 11.28
C GLY A 74 3.30 -12.19 10.85
N THR A 75 3.25 -13.12 11.80
CA THR A 75 3.25 -14.56 11.55
C THR A 75 1.89 -15.17 11.92
N THR A 76 1.37 -16.03 11.04
CA THR A 76 0.12 -16.76 11.31
C THR A 76 0.42 -18.03 12.11
N TYR A 77 -0.40 -18.26 13.12
CA TYR A 77 -0.34 -19.45 13.98
C TYR A 77 -1.67 -20.20 13.95
N VAL A 78 -1.59 -21.51 14.12
CA VAL A 78 -2.73 -22.38 14.40
C VAL A 78 -2.70 -22.69 15.89
N ILE A 79 -3.76 -22.28 16.61
CA ILE A 79 -3.98 -22.62 18.01
C ILE A 79 -4.98 -23.76 18.03
N ALA A 80 -4.61 -24.89 18.61
CA ALA A 80 -5.47 -26.05 18.75
C ALA A 80 -5.60 -26.47 20.22
N VAL A 81 -6.82 -26.74 20.65
CA VAL A 81 -7.17 -27.09 22.04
C VAL A 81 -7.88 -28.43 22.05
N ALA A 82 -7.51 -29.26 23.01
CA ALA A 82 -8.18 -30.51 23.30
C ALA A 82 -8.39 -30.68 24.83
N ALA A 83 -9.38 -31.48 25.18
CA ALA A 83 -9.67 -31.83 26.55
C ALA A 83 -9.93 -33.33 26.67
N SER A 84 -9.80 -33.85 27.89
CA SER A 84 -10.21 -35.22 28.22
C SER A 84 -10.94 -35.27 29.57
N ASN A 85 -11.82 -36.28 29.68
CA ASN A 85 -12.42 -36.70 30.92
C ASN A 85 -12.17 -38.21 31.04
N LYS A 86 -11.21 -38.60 31.90
CA LYS A 86 -10.63 -39.94 31.93
C LYS A 86 -10.03 -40.29 30.53
N GLU A 87 -10.54 -41.31 29.88
CA GLU A 87 -10.11 -41.80 28.58
C GLU A 87 -10.97 -41.28 27.41
N VAL A 88 -11.94 -40.42 27.66
CA VAL A 88 -12.80 -39.82 26.66
C VAL A 88 -12.21 -38.47 26.21
N TYR A 89 -11.91 -38.32 24.94
CA TYR A 89 -11.37 -37.08 24.35
C TYR A 89 -12.46 -36.20 23.77
N SER A 90 -12.26 -34.90 23.85
CA SER A 90 -13.05 -33.93 23.11
C SER A 90 -12.74 -33.96 21.62
N GLU A 91 -13.60 -33.34 20.83
CA GLU A 91 -13.23 -32.86 19.51
C GLU A 91 -12.12 -31.80 19.66
N VAL A 92 -11.11 -31.82 18.77
CA VAL A 92 -10.10 -30.76 18.70
C VAL A 92 -10.74 -29.50 18.13
N LYS A 93 -10.66 -28.40 18.88
CA LYS A 93 -11.02 -27.07 18.38
C LYS A 93 -9.77 -26.32 17.98
N SER A 94 -9.79 -25.71 16.79
CA SER A 94 -8.66 -24.93 16.31
C SER A 94 -9.11 -23.60 15.70
N ILE A 95 -8.28 -22.58 15.84
CA ILE A 95 -8.42 -21.26 15.21
C ILE A 95 -7.07 -20.85 14.61
N GLU A 96 -7.14 -20.04 13.56
CA GLU A 96 -5.98 -19.37 13.01
C GLU A 96 -5.96 -17.93 13.49
N MET A 97 -4.80 -17.49 13.97
CA MET A 97 -4.56 -16.11 14.40
C MET A 97 -3.20 -15.66 13.91
N ALA A 98 -3.07 -14.38 13.54
CA ALA A 98 -1.80 -13.79 13.17
C ALA A 98 -1.37 -12.77 14.22
N THR A 99 -0.07 -12.78 14.54
CA THR A 99 0.54 -11.68 15.30
C THR A 99 0.55 -10.41 14.45
N ASP A 100 0.51 -9.26 15.10
CA ASP A 100 0.67 -7.98 14.43
C ASP A 100 2.10 -7.87 13.86
N LYS A 101 2.28 -7.11 12.78
CA LYS A 101 3.60 -6.76 12.28
C LYS A 101 4.20 -5.64 13.16
N ASP A 102 5.45 -5.78 13.60
CA ASP A 102 6.15 -4.71 14.30
C ASP A 102 6.58 -3.60 13.30
N LEU A 103 5.93 -2.47 13.39
CA LEU A 103 6.21 -1.29 12.57
C LEU A 103 6.94 -0.19 13.36
N SER A 104 7.42 -0.46 14.57
CA SER A 104 8.11 0.52 15.43
C SER A 104 9.60 0.68 15.09
N GLY A 105 10.20 -0.35 14.52
CA GLY A 105 11.62 -0.38 14.18
C GLY A 105 11.96 0.26 12.82
N PRO A 106 13.25 0.21 12.43
CA PRO A 106 13.71 0.65 11.11
C PRO A 106 12.87 0.05 9.97
N ALA A 107 12.53 0.86 8.97
CA ALA A 107 11.81 0.37 7.82
C ALA A 107 12.75 -0.40 6.88
N VAL A 108 12.47 -1.66 6.63
CA VAL A 108 13.21 -2.48 5.65
C VAL A 108 12.24 -2.82 4.53
N PHE A 109 12.43 -2.21 3.38
CA PHE A 109 11.60 -2.45 2.21
C PHE A 109 12.14 -3.62 1.40
N ASP A 110 11.26 -4.46 0.90
CA ASP A 110 11.61 -5.68 0.15
C ASP A 110 11.33 -5.56 -1.35
N ARG A 111 10.57 -4.52 -1.77
CA ARG A 111 10.18 -4.33 -3.17
C ARG A 111 10.03 -2.87 -3.56
N GLN A 112 10.22 -2.62 -4.85
CA GLN A 112 9.74 -1.42 -5.52
C GLN A 112 8.30 -1.66 -6.01
N VAL A 113 7.42 -0.69 -5.79
CA VAL A 113 6.03 -0.72 -6.25
C VAL A 113 5.85 0.11 -7.52
N ALA A 114 6.50 1.27 -7.58
CA ALA A 114 6.47 2.16 -8.74
C ALA A 114 7.76 2.97 -8.85
N GLY A 115 8.08 3.42 -10.06
CA GLY A 115 9.19 4.33 -10.33
C GLY A 115 8.94 5.12 -11.60
N GLY A 116 9.15 6.43 -11.56
CA GLY A 116 8.93 7.30 -12.70
C GLY A 116 9.85 8.50 -12.74
N TYR A 117 10.19 8.93 -13.95
CA TYR A 117 10.82 10.21 -14.24
C TYR A 117 9.76 11.14 -14.82
N TYR A 118 9.54 12.29 -14.19
CA TYR A 118 8.46 13.22 -14.51
C TYR A 118 8.91 14.47 -15.29
N GLY A 119 10.18 14.47 -15.75
CA GLY A 119 10.72 15.62 -16.46
C GLY A 119 11.25 16.69 -15.52
N ILE A 120 11.57 17.84 -16.10
CA ILE A 120 11.99 19.04 -15.36
C ILE A 120 10.72 19.84 -15.03
N PRO A 121 10.38 20.04 -13.75
CA PRO A 121 9.20 20.82 -13.39
C PRO A 121 9.32 22.27 -13.87
N GLU A 122 8.19 22.91 -14.09
CA GLU A 122 8.14 24.31 -14.53
C GLU A 122 8.96 25.23 -13.62
N GLY A 123 9.76 26.09 -14.20
CA GLY A 123 10.71 26.95 -13.50
C GLY A 123 11.89 26.23 -12.86
N GLY A 124 11.96 24.91 -12.95
CA GLY A 124 13.04 24.07 -12.42
C GLY A 124 14.25 23.97 -13.36
N ARG A 125 15.34 23.36 -12.86
CA ARG A 125 16.55 23.04 -13.63
C ARG A 125 16.89 21.55 -13.61
N TYR A 126 16.27 20.79 -12.70
CA TYR A 126 16.60 19.39 -12.44
C TYR A 126 15.35 18.53 -12.60
N GLY A 127 15.56 17.32 -13.09
CA GLY A 127 14.51 16.36 -13.33
C GLY A 127 14.00 15.73 -12.03
N GLU A 128 12.71 15.46 -11.99
CA GLU A 128 12.01 14.84 -10.87
C GLU A 128 11.93 13.33 -11.06
N TYR A 129 12.46 12.59 -10.11
CA TYR A 129 12.38 11.13 -10.02
C TYR A 129 11.51 10.76 -8.83
N LEU A 130 10.56 9.88 -9.02
CA LEU A 130 9.73 9.33 -7.97
C LEU A 130 9.97 7.82 -7.87
N VAL A 131 10.24 7.33 -6.68
CA VAL A 131 10.39 5.90 -6.38
C VAL A 131 9.49 5.56 -5.21
N ILE A 132 8.68 4.53 -5.37
CA ILE A 132 7.84 4.00 -4.29
C ILE A 132 8.37 2.62 -3.89
N LEU A 133 8.72 2.49 -2.62
CA LEU A 133 9.18 1.26 -2.00
C LEU A 133 8.12 0.74 -1.02
N ALA A 134 8.06 -0.57 -0.81
CA ALA A 134 7.15 -1.18 0.17
C ALA A 134 7.79 -2.36 0.89
N ASP A 135 7.30 -2.68 2.09
CA ASP A 135 7.64 -3.88 2.88
C ASP A 135 6.48 -4.90 2.89
N GLY A 136 5.70 -4.94 1.82
CA GLY A 136 4.58 -5.82 1.58
C GLY A 136 3.88 -5.50 0.26
N GLU A 137 2.84 -6.25 -0.07
CA GLU A 137 2.00 -5.92 -1.22
C GLU A 137 1.32 -4.57 -1.03
N ALA A 138 1.39 -3.71 -2.03
CA ALA A 138 0.87 -2.36 -1.97
C ALA A 138 0.02 -2.04 -3.20
N VAL A 139 -1.00 -1.22 -2.99
CA VAL A 139 -1.90 -0.71 -4.02
C VAL A 139 -1.96 0.80 -3.94
N GLY A 140 -2.22 1.42 -5.07
CA GLY A 140 -2.34 2.88 -5.15
C GLY A 140 -2.18 3.38 -6.57
N ALA A 141 -2.29 4.69 -6.72
CA ALA A 141 -2.11 5.40 -7.97
C ALA A 141 -1.52 6.78 -7.70
N ASP A 142 -0.99 7.42 -8.76
CA ASP A 142 -0.55 8.83 -8.76
C ASP A 142 0.45 9.18 -7.64
N GLY A 143 1.32 8.21 -7.29
CA GLY A 143 2.34 8.39 -6.27
C GLY A 143 1.88 8.21 -4.82
N VAL A 144 0.61 7.90 -4.61
CA VAL A 144 0.05 7.58 -3.28
C VAL A 144 -0.24 6.08 -3.20
N TYR A 145 0.54 5.37 -2.39
CA TYR A 145 0.46 3.93 -2.23
C TYR A 145 0.41 3.56 -0.75
N ALA A 146 -0.34 2.50 -0.44
CA ALA A 146 -0.36 1.89 0.88
C ALA A 146 -0.30 0.36 0.76
N THR A 147 0.22 -0.33 1.77
CA THR A 147 0.19 -1.79 1.82
C THR A 147 -1.25 -2.30 1.99
N ILE A 148 -1.55 -3.48 1.44
CA ILE A 148 -2.87 -4.11 1.55
C ILE A 148 -3.14 -4.51 3.02
N GLY A 149 -2.13 -5.02 3.72
CA GLY A 149 -2.17 -5.35 5.14
C GLY A 149 -1.22 -4.48 5.95
N ALA A 150 -0.87 -4.92 7.15
CA ALA A 150 0.11 -4.23 7.99
C ALA A 150 1.45 -4.09 7.27
N GLY A 151 1.97 -2.87 7.21
CA GLY A 151 3.20 -2.57 6.48
C GLY A 151 3.40 -1.10 6.18
N ARG A 152 4.45 -0.81 5.44
CA ARG A 152 4.86 0.55 5.10
C ARG A 152 5.12 0.69 3.61
N THR A 153 4.76 1.85 3.06
CA THR A 153 5.26 2.30 1.76
C THR A 153 6.03 3.60 1.93
N MET A 154 7.09 3.79 1.18
CA MET A 154 7.88 5.00 1.20
C MET A 154 7.94 5.63 -0.19
N SER A 155 7.47 6.86 -0.29
CA SER A 155 7.61 7.70 -1.47
C SER A 155 8.91 8.50 -1.36
N LEU A 156 9.74 8.44 -2.39
CA LEU A 156 11.00 9.17 -2.52
C LEU A 156 10.91 10.08 -3.73
N ASN A 157 10.82 11.38 -3.51
CA ASN A 157 10.81 12.39 -4.57
C ASN A 157 12.16 13.08 -4.67
N LEU A 158 12.94 12.71 -5.66
CA LEU A 158 14.36 13.02 -5.80
C LEU A 158 14.61 13.93 -7.01
N TYR A 159 15.48 14.93 -6.84
CA TYR A 159 15.86 15.86 -7.90
C TYR A 159 17.31 15.69 -8.34
N GLN A 160 17.51 15.49 -9.64
CA GLN A 160 18.83 15.30 -10.26
C GLN A 160 18.80 15.74 -11.74
N PHE A 161 19.94 15.75 -12.40
CA PHE A 161 19.98 15.98 -13.85
C PHE A 161 19.01 15.07 -14.60
N ALA A 162 18.47 15.59 -15.68
CA ALA A 162 17.67 14.80 -16.61
C ALA A 162 18.49 13.58 -17.13
N PRO A 163 17.85 12.44 -17.36
CA PRO A 163 18.52 11.29 -17.93
C PRO A 163 19.03 11.61 -19.36
N THR A 164 20.21 11.11 -19.69
CA THR A 164 20.79 11.25 -21.05
C THR A 164 20.17 10.29 -22.07
N ASN A 165 19.49 9.25 -21.59
CA ASN A 165 18.81 8.25 -22.42
C ASN A 165 17.42 7.94 -21.85
N MET A 166 16.39 8.43 -22.52
CA MET A 166 15.00 8.25 -22.10
C MET A 166 14.49 6.81 -22.32
N ASN A 167 15.15 6.03 -23.18
CA ASN A 167 14.80 4.60 -23.36
C ASN A 167 15.38 3.71 -22.26
N ASN A 168 16.30 4.23 -21.46
CA ASN A 168 16.90 3.51 -20.32
C ASN A 168 17.21 4.50 -19.21
N ILE A 169 16.19 4.86 -18.47
CA ILE A 169 16.28 5.80 -17.35
C ILE A 169 16.82 5.07 -16.13
N VAL A 170 17.91 5.55 -15.58
CA VAL A 170 18.56 4.99 -14.40
C VAL A 170 18.47 6.00 -13.28
N LEU A 171 18.02 5.56 -12.09
CA LEU A 171 18.07 6.40 -10.90
C LEU A 171 19.51 6.76 -10.56
N PRO A 172 19.85 8.06 -10.44
CA PRO A 172 21.23 8.46 -10.19
C PRO A 172 21.75 8.03 -8.81
N ASP A 173 22.98 7.48 -8.80
CA ASP A 173 23.75 7.13 -7.60
C ASP A 173 24.24 8.42 -6.92
N ARG A 174 23.58 8.81 -5.83
CA ARG A 174 23.83 10.06 -5.11
C ARG A 174 23.30 10.00 -3.68
N THR A 175 23.81 10.93 -2.84
CA THR A 175 23.17 11.28 -1.58
C THR A 175 22.31 12.51 -1.77
N TYR A 176 21.02 12.37 -1.51
CA TYR A 176 20.01 13.41 -1.61
C TYR A 176 19.76 14.00 -0.24
N LYS A 177 19.74 15.33 -0.14
CA LYS A 177 19.49 16.07 1.10
C LYS A 177 18.10 16.70 1.09
N TYR A 178 17.53 16.92 2.25
CA TYR A 178 16.29 17.65 2.39
C TYR A 178 16.42 19.06 1.79
N ALA A 179 15.49 19.45 0.93
CA ALA A 179 15.35 20.82 0.44
C ALA A 179 13.92 21.05 -0.11
N THR A 180 13.49 22.30 -0.08
CA THR A 180 12.19 22.73 -0.63
C THR A 180 12.31 23.41 -1.99
N ASP A 181 13.53 23.73 -2.42
CA ASP A 181 13.84 24.48 -3.64
C ASP A 181 14.04 23.59 -4.89
N LYS A 182 13.88 22.28 -4.76
CA LYS A 182 14.06 21.30 -5.86
C LYS A 182 15.44 21.38 -6.53
N SER A 183 16.47 21.71 -5.76
CA SER A 183 17.85 21.79 -6.25
C SER A 183 18.44 20.40 -6.49
N ILE A 184 19.63 20.38 -7.15
CA ILE A 184 20.31 19.11 -7.47
C ILE A 184 20.68 18.32 -6.21
N SER A 185 20.56 17.00 -6.29
CA SER A 185 20.85 16.07 -5.19
C SER A 185 20.05 16.38 -3.92
N THR A 186 18.76 16.71 -4.13
CA THR A 186 17.82 16.95 -3.02
C THR A 186 16.61 16.03 -3.13
N PHE A 187 15.91 15.87 -1.99
CA PHE A 187 14.57 15.33 -1.95
C PHE A 187 13.58 16.39 -1.44
N HIS A 188 12.37 16.38 -2.02
CA HIS A 188 11.35 17.36 -1.67
C HIS A 188 10.35 16.77 -0.66
N PRO A 189 10.10 17.44 0.49
CA PRO A 189 9.28 16.88 1.57
C PRO A 189 7.81 16.67 1.21
N ALA A 190 7.24 17.48 0.31
CA ALA A 190 5.82 17.35 -0.04
C ALA A 190 5.45 15.99 -0.66
N LYS A 191 6.41 15.35 -1.36
CA LYS A 191 6.22 14.06 -2.02
C LYS A 191 7.14 12.96 -1.45
N THR A 192 7.93 13.25 -0.40
CA THR A 192 8.74 12.25 0.30
C THR A 192 8.15 12.01 1.67
N TYR A 193 7.53 10.86 1.86
CA TYR A 193 6.81 10.48 3.07
C TYR A 193 6.73 8.95 3.18
N CYS A 194 6.39 8.46 4.36
CA CYS A 194 6.08 7.06 4.59
C CYS A 194 4.60 6.90 4.97
N MET A 195 3.89 6.00 4.31
CA MET A 195 2.56 5.56 4.74
C MET A 195 2.73 4.31 5.58
N VAL A 196 2.10 4.28 6.73
CA VAL A 196 2.11 3.16 7.68
C VAL A 196 0.69 2.64 7.82
N ASN A 197 0.46 1.41 7.39
CA ASN A 197 -0.81 0.71 7.57
C ASN A 197 -0.64 -0.26 8.74
N ASP A 198 -1.48 -0.14 9.77
CA ASP A 198 -1.45 -1.02 10.96
C ASP A 198 -2.10 -2.40 10.73
N GLY A 199 -2.69 -2.62 9.55
CA GLY A 199 -3.44 -3.83 9.24
C GLY A 199 -4.83 -3.92 9.90
N LYS A 200 -5.22 -2.91 10.65
CA LYS A 200 -6.50 -2.82 11.38
C LYS A 200 -7.42 -1.74 10.82
N GLY A 201 -7.04 -1.18 9.67
CA GLY A 201 -7.82 -0.16 8.97
C GLY A 201 -7.33 1.27 9.18
N ASN A 202 -6.24 1.49 9.94
CA ASN A 202 -5.66 2.82 10.10
C ASN A 202 -4.43 2.97 9.22
N ILE A 203 -4.41 4.02 8.40
CA ILE A 203 -3.26 4.41 7.58
C ILE A 203 -2.78 5.77 8.04
N THR A 204 -1.54 5.85 8.50
CA THR A 204 -0.92 7.07 8.98
C THR A 204 0.18 7.52 8.03
N LYS A 205 0.21 8.82 7.71
CA LYS A 205 1.28 9.44 6.93
C LYS A 205 2.36 9.99 7.86
N VAL A 206 3.59 9.55 7.68
CA VAL A 206 4.78 10.07 8.37
C VAL A 206 5.49 11.03 7.42
N GLU A 207 5.60 12.29 7.82
CA GLU A 207 6.23 13.36 7.06
C GLU A 207 7.59 13.72 7.64
N PHE A 208 8.49 14.22 6.78
CA PHE A 208 9.87 14.50 7.13
C PHE A 208 10.19 15.99 6.99
N LYS A 209 11.04 16.51 7.89
CA LYS A 209 11.49 17.89 7.89
C LYS A 209 13.01 18.06 7.74
N ALA A 210 13.75 16.96 7.76
CA ALA A 210 15.21 16.96 7.58
C ALA A 210 15.71 15.54 7.21
N GLY A 211 16.99 15.44 6.87
CA GLY A 211 17.70 14.19 6.71
C GLY A 211 18.34 13.98 5.35
N THR A 212 18.73 12.73 5.09
CA THR A 212 19.42 12.33 3.87
C THR A 212 18.91 10.98 3.36
N ILE A 213 18.95 10.81 2.04
CA ILE A 213 18.67 9.56 1.34
C ILE A 213 19.87 9.24 0.46
N ALA A 214 20.62 8.20 0.81
CA ALA A 214 21.74 7.71 0.03
C ALA A 214 21.27 6.62 -0.92
N VAL A 215 21.48 6.81 -2.20
CA VAL A 215 21.27 5.81 -3.26
C VAL A 215 22.61 5.41 -3.80
N THR A 216 22.91 4.12 -3.81
CA THR A 216 24.10 3.53 -4.44
C THR A 216 23.70 2.42 -5.39
N LYS A 217 24.49 2.22 -6.46
CA LYS A 217 24.20 1.21 -7.48
C LYS A 217 25.42 0.32 -7.71
N SER A 218 25.18 -0.98 -7.74
CA SER A 218 26.19 -2.00 -8.09
C SER A 218 25.57 -2.99 -9.08
N GLY A 219 26.03 -2.96 -10.34
CA GLY A 219 25.38 -3.72 -11.39
C GLY A 219 23.92 -3.31 -11.61
N SER A 220 23.00 -4.24 -11.47
CA SER A 220 21.54 -4.00 -11.53
C SER A 220 20.90 -3.71 -10.17
N THR A 221 21.65 -3.85 -9.08
CA THR A 221 21.15 -3.72 -7.72
C THR A 221 21.37 -2.31 -7.18
N PHE A 222 20.33 -1.73 -6.65
CA PHE A 222 20.37 -0.48 -5.90
C PHE A 222 20.34 -0.76 -4.40
N THR A 223 21.03 0.07 -3.64
CA THR A 223 20.88 0.16 -2.20
C THR A 223 20.44 1.57 -1.85
N VAL A 224 19.29 1.69 -1.22
CA VAL A 224 18.76 2.94 -0.69
C VAL A 224 18.87 2.90 0.82
N LYS A 225 19.45 3.94 1.42
CA LYS A 225 19.48 4.14 2.89
C LYS A 225 19.00 5.54 3.20
N ALA A 226 17.95 5.64 3.99
CA ALA A 226 17.42 6.92 4.45
C ALA A 226 17.63 7.07 5.95
N THR A 227 18.09 8.25 6.36
CA THR A 227 18.11 8.70 7.74
C THR A 227 17.43 10.06 7.77
N LEU A 228 16.21 10.09 8.28
CA LEU A 228 15.31 11.22 8.18
C LEU A 228 14.84 11.64 9.57
N THR A 229 14.46 12.91 9.70
CA THR A 229 13.82 13.43 10.91
C THR A 229 12.36 13.71 10.59
N THR A 230 11.46 13.12 11.35
CA THR A 230 10.02 13.32 11.22
C THR A 230 9.63 14.74 11.70
N THR A 231 8.43 15.17 11.36
CA THR A 231 7.90 16.48 11.79
C THR A 231 7.76 16.61 13.31
N ASP A 232 7.63 15.48 14.03
CA ASP A 232 7.59 15.39 15.50
C ASP A 232 8.97 15.10 16.15
N ASP A 233 10.06 15.41 15.45
CA ASP A 233 11.45 15.33 15.93
C ASP A 233 11.99 13.92 16.21
N LYS A 234 11.37 12.87 15.68
CA LYS A 234 11.88 11.51 15.82
C LYS A 234 12.79 11.13 14.65
N GLU A 235 13.77 10.29 14.92
CA GLU A 235 14.57 9.68 13.88
C GLU A 235 13.74 8.57 13.17
N PHE A 236 13.80 8.58 11.85
CA PHE A 236 13.24 7.54 11.00
C PHE A 236 14.35 7.01 10.08
N THR A 237 14.61 5.72 10.16
CA THR A 237 15.55 5.05 9.28
C THR A 237 14.86 4.07 8.35
N ALA A 238 15.32 4.05 7.10
CA ALA A 238 14.79 3.14 6.10
C ALA A 238 15.89 2.57 5.21
N SER A 239 15.67 1.36 4.70
CA SER A 239 16.58 0.71 3.76
C SER A 239 15.82 -0.10 2.71
N TYR A 240 16.45 -0.21 1.54
CA TYR A 240 16.03 -1.08 0.45
C TYR A 240 17.26 -1.61 -0.27
N THR A 241 17.23 -2.86 -0.69
CA THR A 241 18.25 -3.45 -1.58
C THR A 241 17.55 -4.30 -2.63
N GLY A 242 17.69 -3.92 -3.88
CA GLY A 242 17.04 -4.59 -5.00
C GLY A 242 17.11 -3.82 -6.31
N PRO A 243 16.46 -4.29 -7.37
CA PRO A 243 16.36 -3.57 -8.62
C PRO A 243 15.45 -2.34 -8.49
N ILE A 244 15.80 -1.24 -9.16
CA ILE A 244 14.94 -0.08 -9.32
C ILE A 244 14.76 0.18 -10.82
N THR A 245 13.51 0.20 -11.26
CA THR A 245 13.09 0.54 -12.61
C THR A 245 12.43 1.90 -12.63
N ILE A 246 12.84 2.77 -13.55
CA ILE A 246 12.27 4.10 -13.73
C ILE A 246 11.61 4.15 -15.11
N GLU A 247 10.31 4.39 -15.13
CA GLU A 247 9.55 4.61 -16.36
C GLU A 247 9.60 6.08 -16.77
N ASP A 248 9.54 6.33 -18.07
CA ASP A 248 9.32 7.68 -18.60
C ASP A 248 7.87 8.10 -18.37
N LYS A 249 7.68 9.10 -17.52
CA LYS A 249 6.38 9.73 -17.22
C LYS A 249 6.30 11.17 -17.76
N THR A 250 7.24 11.58 -18.60
CA THR A 250 7.27 12.95 -19.18
C THR A 250 6.23 13.15 -20.26
N ALA A 251 5.91 12.10 -21.00
CA ALA A 251 4.82 12.15 -21.95
C ALA A 251 3.51 11.89 -21.20
N VAL A 252 2.57 12.81 -21.31
CA VAL A 252 1.16 12.44 -21.12
C VAL A 252 0.91 11.36 -22.16
N LYS A 253 0.86 10.09 -21.75
CA LYS A 253 0.29 9.05 -22.60
C LYS A 253 -1.16 9.48 -22.82
N ILE A 254 -1.40 10.18 -23.92
CA ILE A 254 -2.73 10.20 -24.49
C ILE A 254 -2.90 8.74 -24.95
N GLU A 255 -3.46 7.91 -24.06
CA GLU A 255 -3.97 6.63 -24.53
C GLU A 255 -4.93 6.98 -25.67
N PRO A 256 -4.70 6.48 -26.87
CA PRO A 256 -5.71 6.67 -27.89
C PRO A 256 -7.01 6.18 -27.26
N LEU A 257 -8.01 7.06 -27.21
CA LEU A 257 -9.35 6.67 -26.79
C LEU A 257 -9.63 5.38 -27.54
N PRO A 258 -10.12 4.31 -26.84
CA PRO A 258 -10.44 3.07 -27.51
C PRO A 258 -11.29 3.45 -28.73
N ASP A 259 -10.92 2.92 -29.89
CA ASP A 259 -11.68 3.14 -31.12
C ASP A 259 -13.13 2.96 -30.76
N LEU A 260 -13.94 3.98 -31.04
CA LEU A 260 -15.39 3.88 -30.81
C LEU A 260 -15.82 2.65 -31.60
N GLU A 261 -16.17 1.56 -30.89
CA GLU A 261 -16.58 0.29 -31.51
C GLU A 261 -17.82 0.47 -32.42
N ASN A 262 -18.46 1.63 -32.31
CA ASN A 262 -19.54 2.05 -33.18
C ASN A 262 -19.40 3.53 -33.49
N ASP A 263 -19.41 3.88 -34.76
CA ASP A 263 -19.52 5.25 -35.22
C ASP A 263 -20.70 5.95 -34.53
N VAL A 264 -20.44 7.07 -33.86
CA VAL A 264 -21.50 7.93 -33.29
C VAL A 264 -22.21 8.68 -34.44
N THR A 265 -22.56 7.95 -35.50
CA THR A 265 -23.17 8.50 -36.70
C THR A 265 -24.59 9.03 -36.48
N ASN A 266 -25.22 8.71 -35.36
CA ASN A 266 -26.62 9.04 -35.05
C ASN A 266 -26.79 9.92 -33.81
N ALA A 267 -25.73 10.44 -33.19
CA ALA A 267 -25.86 11.36 -32.06
C ALA A 267 -26.35 12.73 -32.57
N THR A 268 -27.54 13.13 -32.15
CA THR A 268 -28.02 14.47 -32.37
C THR A 268 -27.64 15.32 -31.15
N PHE A 269 -26.66 16.17 -31.30
CA PHE A 269 -26.27 17.09 -30.24
C PHE A 269 -27.34 18.21 -30.12
N ILE A 270 -27.85 18.37 -28.93
CA ILE A 270 -28.94 19.34 -28.63
C ILE A 270 -28.40 20.61 -27.97
N ARG A 271 -27.16 20.62 -27.52
CA ARG A 271 -26.51 21.76 -26.88
C ARG A 271 -25.03 21.83 -27.20
N ALA A 272 -24.56 23.06 -27.39
CA ALA A 272 -23.16 23.42 -27.48
C ALA A 272 -22.79 24.42 -26.39
N LEU A 273 -21.73 24.21 -25.67
CA LEU A 273 -21.13 25.19 -24.75
C LEU A 273 -19.71 25.49 -25.23
N ALA A 274 -19.39 26.78 -25.38
CA ALA A 274 -18.07 27.22 -25.78
C ALA A 274 -17.44 28.02 -24.64
N LYS A 275 -16.22 27.66 -24.26
CA LYS A 275 -15.40 28.43 -23.31
C LYS A 275 -14.15 28.93 -24.03
N TYR A 276 -13.85 30.18 -23.78
CA TYR A 276 -12.68 30.85 -24.31
C TYR A 276 -11.69 31.07 -23.15
N TYR A 277 -10.49 30.55 -23.29
CA TYR A 277 -9.42 30.73 -22.33
C TYR A 277 -8.40 31.71 -22.90
N ASN A 278 -8.27 32.83 -22.21
CA ASN A 278 -7.27 33.84 -22.58
C ASN A 278 -5.90 33.39 -22.01
N ASN A 279 -4.93 33.20 -22.88
CA ASN A 279 -3.57 32.88 -22.45
C ASN A 279 -2.80 34.19 -22.22
N ASP A 280 -2.60 34.56 -20.97
CA ASP A 280 -1.86 35.76 -20.56
C ASP A 280 -0.39 35.76 -21.04
N ALA A 281 0.15 34.61 -21.47
CA ALA A 281 1.48 34.49 -22.07
C ALA A 281 1.53 34.89 -23.56
N GLY A 282 0.42 35.24 -24.20
CA GLY A 282 0.36 35.83 -25.53
C GLY A 282 0.68 34.91 -26.71
N THR A 283 0.68 33.60 -26.52
CA THR A 283 1.09 32.65 -27.57
C THR A 283 -0.07 32.00 -28.33
N ALA A 284 -1.21 31.80 -27.75
CA ALA A 284 -2.47 31.41 -28.40
C ALA A 284 -3.62 31.45 -27.39
N ASN A 285 -4.82 31.76 -27.87
CA ASN A 285 -6.03 31.66 -27.06
C ASN A 285 -6.70 30.31 -27.36
N ASP A 286 -7.07 29.60 -26.34
CA ASP A 286 -7.74 28.31 -26.47
C ASP A 286 -9.26 28.49 -26.45
N CYS A 287 -9.93 27.88 -27.41
CA CYS A 287 -11.38 27.78 -27.43
C CYS A 287 -11.74 26.29 -27.31
N VAL A 288 -12.53 25.95 -26.31
CA VAL A 288 -13.09 24.61 -26.16
C VAL A 288 -14.58 24.66 -26.47
N VAL A 289 -15.02 23.81 -27.38
CA VAL A 289 -16.46 23.66 -27.69
C VAL A 289 -16.89 22.26 -27.28
N ASN A 290 -17.77 22.17 -26.30
CA ASN A 290 -18.37 20.92 -25.86
C ASN A 290 -19.76 20.78 -26.48
N LEU A 291 -19.98 19.68 -27.18
CA LEU A 291 -21.28 19.31 -27.76
C LEU A 291 -21.91 18.22 -26.90
N TYR A 292 -23.20 18.32 -26.62
CA TYR A 292 -23.94 17.40 -25.77
C TYR A 292 -25.21 16.91 -26.47
N ASP A 293 -25.52 15.63 -26.35
CA ASP A 293 -26.79 15.04 -26.80
C ASP A 293 -27.85 15.03 -25.68
N VAL A 294 -27.49 15.44 -24.47
CA VAL A 294 -28.36 15.62 -23.30
C VAL A 294 -28.11 17.00 -22.68
N GLN A 295 -28.99 17.44 -21.81
CA GLN A 295 -28.79 18.67 -21.07
C GLN A 295 -27.66 18.50 -20.04
N PRO A 296 -26.53 19.20 -20.18
CA PRO A 296 -25.43 19.09 -19.21
C PRO A 296 -25.76 19.82 -17.92
N THR A 297 -25.16 19.41 -16.82
CA THR A 297 -25.07 20.24 -15.62
C THR A 297 -23.85 21.15 -15.77
N VAL A 298 -24.07 22.44 -15.69
CA VAL A 298 -23.05 23.48 -15.86
C VAL A 298 -22.79 24.12 -14.50
N ASN A 299 -21.52 24.19 -14.10
CA ASN A 299 -21.06 25.04 -13.02
C ASN A 299 -20.04 26.07 -13.54
N ASP A 300 -19.63 27.01 -12.69
CA ASP A 300 -18.75 28.11 -13.10
C ASP A 300 -17.33 27.60 -13.51
N ASP A 301 -16.91 26.44 -13.05
CA ASP A 301 -15.55 25.92 -13.27
C ASP A 301 -15.48 24.80 -14.31
N TYR A 302 -16.45 23.86 -14.31
CA TYR A 302 -16.44 22.69 -15.19
C TYR A 302 -17.82 22.34 -15.70
N ASP A 303 -17.89 21.97 -17.00
CA ASP A 303 -19.07 21.37 -17.60
C ASP A 303 -18.92 19.86 -17.59
N TYR A 304 -19.90 19.14 -17.04
CA TYR A 304 -19.86 17.68 -16.99
C TYR A 304 -21.26 17.08 -17.16
N LEU A 305 -21.27 15.83 -17.63
CA LEU A 305 -22.50 15.06 -17.72
C LEU A 305 -22.78 14.35 -16.39
N ILE A 306 -24.04 14.42 -15.95
CA ILE A 306 -24.55 13.56 -14.88
C ILE A 306 -25.57 12.62 -15.51
N GLY A 307 -25.30 11.31 -15.47
CA GLY A 307 -26.14 10.29 -16.06
C GLY A 307 -25.67 9.83 -17.45
N ALA A 308 -26.55 9.14 -18.17
CA ALA A 308 -26.23 8.60 -19.50
C ALA A 308 -26.35 9.69 -20.56
N GLY A 309 -25.35 9.83 -21.43
CA GLY A 309 -25.32 10.76 -22.54
C GLY A 309 -23.92 10.83 -23.15
N HIS A 310 -23.80 11.56 -24.27
CA HIS A 310 -22.53 11.74 -24.95
C HIS A 310 -22.08 13.20 -24.90
N MET A 311 -20.79 13.40 -24.73
CA MET A 311 -20.13 14.69 -24.85
C MET A 311 -18.96 14.57 -25.82
N VAL A 312 -18.88 15.49 -26.78
CA VAL A 312 -17.73 15.63 -27.67
C VAL A 312 -17.08 16.97 -27.40
N SER A 313 -15.82 16.96 -27.03
CA SER A 313 -15.02 18.16 -26.80
C SER A 313 -14.17 18.44 -28.05
N LEU A 314 -14.36 19.62 -28.61
CA LEU A 314 -13.58 20.11 -29.78
C LEU A 314 -12.60 21.16 -29.28
N TYR A 315 -11.33 20.95 -29.57
CA TYR A 315 -10.24 21.89 -29.31
C TYR A 315 -9.76 22.46 -30.67
N PRO A 316 -10.40 23.49 -31.21
CA PRO A 316 -9.94 24.10 -32.42
C PRO A 316 -8.61 24.82 -32.16
N VAL A 317 -7.52 24.23 -32.62
CA VAL A 317 -6.19 24.85 -32.58
C VAL A 317 -6.16 25.92 -33.68
N SER A 318 -6.12 27.19 -33.28
CA SER A 318 -5.88 28.26 -34.21
C SER A 318 -4.39 28.28 -34.60
N TYR A 319 -4.04 27.69 -35.72
CA TYR A 319 -2.74 27.92 -36.35
C TYR A 319 -2.76 29.31 -36.97
N THR A 320 -2.49 30.36 -36.22
CA THR A 320 -2.02 31.60 -36.81
C THR A 320 -0.54 31.45 -37.10
N HIS A 321 -0.26 30.65 -38.13
CA HIS A 321 0.97 30.78 -38.86
C HIS A 321 0.65 31.14 -40.28
N LEU A 322 0.70 32.39 -40.57
CA LEU A 322 1.02 32.86 -41.90
C LEU A 322 1.76 34.20 -41.84
N ARG A 323 3.01 34.14 -41.93
CA ARG A 323 4.08 34.79 -42.70
C ARG A 323 5.29 35.07 -41.92
#